data_7d2d7f1530bab4d6284a320e11957407
#
_entry.id   7d2d7f1530bab4d6284a320e11957407
#
_cell.length_a   1.000
_cell.length_b   1.000
_cell.length_c   1.000
_cell.angle_alpha   90.00
_cell.angle_beta   90.00
_cell.angle_gamma   90.00
#
_symmetry.space_group_name_H-M   'P 1'
#
loop_
_entity.id
_entity.type
_entity.pdbx_description
1 polymer ?
#
loop_
_entity_poly.entity_id
_entity_poly.type
_entity_poly.pdbx_seq_one_letter_code
_entity_poly.pdbx_strand_id
1 'polypeptide(L)'
;ALTAQINPHFLYNSLSIINWMAIKSRQKEISRVTLALSTFYRTALSKGADMVTVENCIRNIEAYLEIQLIMHDNDFKVEWSVDSSVQQELVPKLALQPIVENALEHGLDVKEEGEKILRLSFFEEAGDVVIRVEDNGMGMEQAEKLLTYQAKGYGLKNVNDRMCILYGEDYAIRILSKVGQGTRVDMRIPKEVKKDET
;
A
#
# COMPACT_ATOMS: atom_id res chain seq x y z
N ALA A 1 6.54 26.65 1.89
CA ALA A 1 6.21 25.62 2.85
C ALA A 1 7.50 24.95 3.29
N LEU A 2 7.89 25.14 4.57
CA LEU A 2 9.01 24.40 5.21
C LEU A 2 8.56 22.94 5.32
N THR A 3 8.92 22.13 4.38
CA THR A 3 8.93 20.67 4.55
C THR A 3 10.03 20.39 5.56
N ALA A 4 9.66 20.09 6.80
CA ALA A 4 10.59 19.64 7.82
C ALA A 4 11.31 18.43 7.25
N GLN A 5 12.59 18.59 6.88
CA GLN A 5 13.39 17.50 6.35
C GLN A 5 13.68 16.56 7.53
N ILE A 6 12.83 15.54 7.66
CA ILE A 6 13.14 14.43 8.56
C ILE A 6 14.48 13.87 8.11
N ASN A 7 15.48 13.91 9.01
CA ASN A 7 16.77 13.30 8.74
C ASN A 7 16.61 11.75 8.76
N PRO A 8 16.64 11.05 7.62
CA PRO A 8 16.41 9.62 7.60
C PRO A 8 17.42 8.83 8.45
N HIS A 9 18.65 9.31 8.48
CA HIS A 9 19.72 8.68 9.25
C HIS A 9 19.46 8.76 10.77
N PHE A 10 18.97 9.90 11.25
CA PHE A 10 18.58 10.04 12.67
C PHE A 10 17.44 9.10 13.03
N LEU A 11 16.42 9.01 12.16
CA LEU A 11 15.29 8.11 12.37
C LEU A 11 15.72 6.64 12.43
N TYR A 12 16.57 6.19 11.50
CA TYR A 12 17.04 4.79 11.48
C TYR A 12 17.90 4.47 12.70
N ASN A 13 18.77 5.38 13.11
CA ASN A 13 19.60 5.20 14.30
C ASN A 13 18.74 5.10 15.56
N SER A 14 17.71 5.94 15.68
CA SER A 14 16.79 5.91 16.81
C SER A 14 16.02 4.60 16.87
N LEU A 15 15.48 4.12 15.73
CA LEU A 15 14.80 2.83 15.65
C LEU A 15 15.76 1.67 15.97
N SER A 16 17.00 1.73 15.51
CA SER A 16 18.01 0.70 15.82
C SER A 16 18.31 0.63 17.32
N ILE A 17 18.39 1.75 18.02
CA ILE A 17 18.59 1.80 19.47
C ILE A 17 17.37 1.20 20.19
N ILE A 18 16.15 1.58 19.80
CA ILE A 18 14.91 1.03 20.39
C ILE A 18 14.86 -0.48 20.19
N ASN A 19 15.16 -0.97 18.98
CA ASN A 19 15.20 -2.41 18.70
C ASN A 19 16.22 -3.16 19.57
N TRP A 20 17.42 -2.59 19.70
CA TRP A 20 18.47 -3.17 20.58
C TRP A 20 18.00 -3.24 22.04
N MET A 21 17.36 -2.19 22.58
CA MET A 21 16.80 -2.17 23.92
C MET A 21 15.69 -3.20 24.08
N ALA A 22 14.80 -3.35 23.09
CA ALA A 22 13.74 -4.34 23.08
C ALA A 22 14.29 -5.77 23.13
N ILE A 23 15.30 -6.06 22.31
CA ILE A 23 15.98 -7.38 22.31
C ILE A 23 16.61 -7.66 23.68
N LYS A 24 17.34 -6.69 24.25
CA LYS A 24 17.99 -6.80 25.57
C LYS A 24 16.98 -7.05 26.68
N SER A 25 15.80 -6.43 26.60
CA SER A 25 14.70 -6.58 27.56
C SER A 25 13.76 -7.73 27.22
N ARG A 26 14.07 -8.54 26.23
CA ARG A 26 13.25 -9.69 25.75
C ARG A 26 11.82 -9.29 25.35
N GLN A 27 11.62 -8.05 24.88
CA GLN A 27 10.33 -7.52 24.43
C GLN A 27 10.18 -7.75 22.92
N LYS A 28 9.71 -8.96 22.56
CA LYS A 28 9.64 -9.39 21.15
C LYS A 28 8.71 -8.52 20.31
N GLU A 29 7.57 -8.11 20.85
CA GLU A 29 6.61 -7.27 20.12
C GLU A 29 7.16 -5.88 19.82
N ILE A 30 7.85 -5.24 20.80
CA ILE A 30 8.49 -3.96 20.56
C ILE A 30 9.58 -4.07 19.49
N SER A 31 10.37 -5.14 19.52
CA SER A 31 11.37 -5.42 18.48
C SER A 31 10.71 -5.57 17.10
N ARG A 32 9.62 -6.32 17.02
CA ARG A 32 8.85 -6.57 15.78
C ARG A 32 8.31 -5.26 15.18
N VAL A 33 7.62 -4.44 15.98
CA VAL A 33 7.11 -3.12 15.55
C VAL A 33 8.24 -2.21 15.09
N THR A 34 9.35 -2.18 15.83
CA THR A 34 10.48 -1.30 15.52
C THR A 34 11.16 -1.70 14.21
N LEU A 35 11.28 -2.99 13.92
CA LEU A 35 11.81 -3.49 12.66
C LEU A 35 10.87 -3.19 11.49
N ALA A 36 9.56 -3.36 11.67
CA ALA A 36 8.56 -3.01 10.67
C ALA A 36 8.61 -1.51 10.35
N LEU A 37 8.64 -0.64 11.37
CA LEU A 37 8.81 0.82 11.20
C LEU A 37 10.11 1.17 10.45
N SER A 38 11.22 0.51 10.80
CA SER A 38 12.50 0.73 10.13
C SER A 38 12.43 0.36 8.65
N THR A 39 11.79 -0.77 8.31
CA THR A 39 11.62 -1.23 6.93
C THR A 39 10.70 -0.29 6.17
N PHE A 40 9.55 0.08 6.75
CA PHE A 40 8.60 1.01 6.16
C PHE A 40 9.26 2.35 5.81
N TYR A 41 9.92 3.00 6.77
CA TYR A 41 10.57 4.29 6.51
C TYR A 41 11.75 4.18 5.54
N ARG A 42 12.51 3.09 5.56
CA ARG A 42 13.62 2.88 4.61
C ARG A 42 13.13 2.81 3.18
N THR A 43 12.04 2.10 2.94
CA THR A 43 11.42 2.00 1.61
C THR A 43 10.70 3.29 1.21
N ALA A 44 10.03 3.96 2.16
CA ALA A 44 9.34 5.21 1.92
C ALA A 44 10.29 6.40 1.69
N LEU A 45 11.37 6.53 2.46
CA LEU A 45 12.29 7.67 2.43
C LEU A 45 13.52 7.46 1.52
N SER A 46 13.58 6.36 0.76
CA SER A 46 14.67 6.14 -0.20
C SER A 46 14.74 7.30 -1.19
N LYS A 47 15.90 7.98 -1.26
CA LYS A 47 16.08 9.19 -2.08
C LYS A 47 16.05 8.84 -3.57
N GLY A 48 15.38 9.67 -4.37
CA GLY A 48 15.65 9.88 -5.79
C GLY A 48 14.83 9.06 -6.78
N ALA A 49 14.02 8.08 -6.38
CA ALA A 49 13.22 7.34 -7.34
C ALA A 49 11.72 7.53 -7.07
N ASP A 50 11.00 8.07 -8.06
CA ASP A 50 9.53 8.13 -8.05
C ASP A 50 8.89 6.77 -8.37
N MET A 51 9.70 5.85 -8.89
CA MET A 51 9.32 4.48 -9.26
C MET A 51 10.13 3.47 -8.44
N VAL A 52 9.51 2.36 -8.09
CA VAL A 52 10.13 1.24 -7.36
C VAL A 52 9.70 -0.08 -8.00
N THR A 53 10.46 -1.15 -7.80
CA THR A 53 10.01 -2.48 -8.24
C THR A 53 8.78 -2.92 -7.44
N VAL A 54 7.95 -3.77 -8.05
CA VAL A 54 6.81 -4.44 -7.36
C VAL A 54 7.29 -5.13 -6.09
N GLU A 55 8.44 -5.82 -6.12
CA GLU A 55 9.03 -6.44 -4.93
C GLU A 55 9.27 -5.44 -3.79
N ASN A 56 9.83 -4.26 -4.08
CA ASN A 56 10.03 -3.21 -3.08
C ASN A 56 8.72 -2.58 -2.61
N CYS A 57 7.72 -2.45 -3.51
CA CYS A 57 6.37 -2.01 -3.17
C CYS A 57 5.72 -2.99 -2.18
N ILE A 58 5.78 -4.30 -2.45
CA ILE A 58 5.28 -5.35 -1.56
C ILE A 58 5.96 -5.26 -0.19
N ARG A 59 7.29 -5.19 -0.16
CA ARG A 59 8.06 -5.08 1.11
C ARG A 59 7.65 -3.85 1.95
N ASN A 60 7.32 -2.73 1.30
CA ASN A 60 6.81 -1.55 1.99
C ASN A 60 5.44 -1.81 2.62
N ILE A 61 4.51 -2.41 1.85
CA ILE A 61 3.16 -2.71 2.31
C ILE A 61 3.15 -3.82 3.37
N GLU A 62 3.99 -4.84 3.25
CA GLU A 62 4.15 -5.86 4.29
C GLU A 62 4.55 -5.23 5.63
N ALA A 63 5.54 -4.31 5.61
CA ALA A 63 5.96 -3.62 6.81
C ALA A 63 4.85 -2.74 7.40
N TYR A 64 4.08 -2.06 6.55
CA TYR A 64 2.92 -1.28 6.96
C TYR A 64 1.85 -2.16 7.60
N LEU A 65 1.47 -3.26 6.92
CA LEU A 65 0.44 -4.19 7.41
C LEU A 65 0.84 -4.91 8.69
N GLU A 66 2.13 -5.19 8.89
CA GLU A 66 2.61 -5.75 10.15
C GLU A 66 2.35 -4.83 11.34
N ILE A 67 2.53 -3.52 11.14
CA ILE A 67 2.21 -2.51 12.16
C ILE A 67 0.69 -2.47 12.39
N GLN A 68 -0.10 -2.45 11.32
CA GLN A 68 -1.55 -2.42 11.41
C GLN A 68 -2.12 -3.65 12.12
N LEU A 69 -1.62 -4.84 11.81
CA LEU A 69 -2.03 -6.08 12.49
C LEU A 69 -1.82 -6.01 14.00
N ILE A 70 -0.69 -5.45 14.45
CA ILE A 70 -0.42 -5.27 15.88
C ILE A 70 -1.36 -4.23 16.49
N MET A 71 -1.62 -3.12 15.80
CA MET A 71 -2.54 -2.07 16.27
C MET A 71 -3.99 -2.53 16.38
N HIS A 72 -4.39 -3.48 15.55
CA HIS A 72 -5.74 -4.06 15.50
C HIS A 72 -5.82 -5.45 16.17
N ASP A 73 -4.90 -5.79 17.10
CA ASP A 73 -4.90 -7.07 17.81
C ASP A 73 -5.00 -8.30 16.89
N ASN A 74 -4.47 -8.21 15.66
CA ASN A 74 -4.55 -9.22 14.61
C ASN A 74 -6.01 -9.58 14.21
N ASP A 75 -6.91 -8.60 14.20
CA ASP A 75 -8.34 -8.77 13.90
C ASP A 75 -8.65 -8.97 12.40
N PHE A 76 -7.68 -8.92 11.53
CA PHE A 76 -7.87 -9.19 10.10
C PHE A 76 -6.78 -10.10 9.52
N LYS A 77 -7.09 -10.76 8.41
CA LYS A 77 -6.15 -11.59 7.65
C LYS A 77 -5.72 -10.90 6.38
N VAL A 78 -4.46 -11.13 5.99
CA VAL A 78 -3.91 -10.65 4.73
C VAL A 78 -3.58 -11.84 3.83
N GLU A 79 -4.15 -11.84 2.63
CA GLU A 79 -3.91 -12.85 1.59
C GLU A 79 -3.13 -12.22 0.45
N TRP A 80 -2.02 -12.85 0.04
CA TRP A 80 -1.16 -12.38 -1.02
C TRP A 80 -1.20 -13.33 -2.22
N SER A 81 -1.29 -12.74 -3.42
CA SER A 81 -1.10 -13.45 -4.69
C SER A 81 -0.16 -12.64 -5.58
N VAL A 82 1.05 -13.12 -5.80
CA VAL A 82 2.10 -12.40 -6.52
C VAL A 82 2.61 -13.27 -7.67
N ASP A 83 2.37 -12.82 -8.90
CA ASP A 83 2.97 -13.44 -10.08
C ASP A 83 4.46 -13.06 -10.13
N SER A 84 5.32 -14.06 -10.30
CA SER A 84 6.77 -13.85 -10.42
C SER A 84 7.16 -12.98 -11.63
N SER A 85 6.35 -12.97 -12.68
CA SER A 85 6.60 -12.21 -13.91
C SER A 85 6.58 -10.70 -13.71
N VAL A 86 5.90 -10.20 -12.66
CA VAL A 86 5.75 -8.76 -12.40
C VAL A 86 6.66 -8.22 -11.30
N GLN A 87 7.39 -9.06 -10.58
CA GLN A 87 8.14 -8.66 -9.38
C GLN A 87 9.20 -7.58 -9.65
N GLN A 88 9.80 -7.57 -10.83
CA GLN A 88 10.85 -6.61 -11.23
C GLN A 88 10.30 -5.42 -12.03
N GLU A 89 9.01 -5.41 -12.31
CA GLU A 89 8.37 -4.28 -13.00
C GLU A 89 8.31 -3.05 -12.11
N LEU A 90 8.34 -1.86 -12.73
CA LEU A 90 8.34 -0.59 -12.00
C LEU A 90 6.92 -0.08 -11.76
N VAL A 91 6.67 0.36 -10.54
CA VAL A 91 5.39 0.93 -10.11
C VAL A 91 5.61 2.24 -9.37
N PRO A 92 4.64 3.17 -9.36
CA PRO A 92 4.76 4.43 -8.65
C PRO A 92 4.93 4.21 -7.14
N LYS A 93 6.01 4.77 -6.60
CA LYS A 93 6.33 4.67 -5.18
C LYS A 93 5.21 5.23 -4.31
N LEU A 94 4.86 4.51 -3.24
CA LEU A 94 3.81 4.85 -2.26
C LEU A 94 2.38 5.02 -2.84
N ALA A 95 2.12 4.61 -4.08
CA ALA A 95 0.78 4.68 -4.65
C ALA A 95 -0.18 3.64 -4.06
N LEU A 96 0.34 2.50 -3.60
CA LEU A 96 -0.48 1.41 -3.06
C LEU A 96 -0.93 1.67 -1.62
N GLN A 97 -0.14 2.37 -0.81
CA GLN A 97 -0.42 2.61 0.60
C GLN A 97 -1.80 3.27 0.83
N PRO A 98 -2.20 4.36 0.16
CA PRO A 98 -3.51 4.96 0.38
C PRO A 98 -4.69 4.04 0.01
N ILE A 99 -4.47 3.11 -0.93
CA ILE A 99 -5.49 2.13 -1.31
C ILE A 99 -5.68 1.11 -0.18
N VAL A 100 -4.58 0.63 0.40
CA VAL A 100 -4.58 -0.29 1.53
C VAL A 100 -5.15 0.38 2.79
N GLU A 101 -4.77 1.63 3.08
CA GLU A 101 -5.34 2.42 4.17
C GLU A 101 -6.85 2.54 4.05
N ASN A 102 -7.35 2.86 2.85
CA ASN A 102 -8.79 2.95 2.61
C ASN A 102 -9.52 1.61 2.83
N ALA A 103 -8.93 0.50 2.41
CA ALA A 103 -9.49 -0.83 2.62
C ALA A 103 -9.57 -1.20 4.11
N LEU A 104 -8.57 -0.83 4.91
CA LEU A 104 -8.57 -1.04 6.36
C LEU A 104 -9.59 -0.13 7.04
N GLU A 105 -9.42 1.21 6.95
CA GLU A 105 -10.19 2.18 7.73
C GLU A 105 -11.68 2.24 7.34
N HIS A 106 -11.99 2.10 6.06
CA HIS A 106 -13.35 2.26 5.54
C HIS A 106 -14.01 0.94 5.11
N GLY A 107 -13.23 -0.11 4.93
CA GLY A 107 -13.72 -1.45 4.62
C GLY A 107 -13.81 -2.33 5.86
N LEU A 108 -12.66 -2.68 6.45
CA LEU A 108 -12.56 -3.70 7.47
C LEU A 108 -12.86 -3.19 8.88
N ASP A 109 -12.42 -1.98 9.27
CA ASP A 109 -12.61 -1.46 10.63
C ASP A 109 -14.09 -1.26 10.97
N VAL A 110 -14.89 -0.90 9.98
CA VAL A 110 -16.33 -0.69 10.12
C VAL A 110 -17.15 -1.98 10.00
N LYS A 111 -16.51 -3.12 9.71
CA LYS A 111 -17.16 -4.42 9.65
C LYS A 111 -17.30 -4.99 11.07
N GLU A 112 -18.54 -5.13 11.53
CA GLU A 112 -18.84 -5.56 12.90
C GLU A 112 -18.77 -7.09 13.09
N GLU A 113 -19.13 -7.87 12.06
CA GLU A 113 -19.24 -9.33 12.18
C GLU A 113 -18.52 -10.08 11.04
N GLY A 114 -18.05 -11.27 11.37
CA GLY A 114 -17.42 -12.19 10.45
C GLY A 114 -15.93 -11.93 10.23
N GLU A 115 -15.31 -12.80 9.49
CA GLU A 115 -13.87 -12.72 9.19
C GLU A 115 -13.55 -11.50 8.34
N LYS A 116 -12.53 -10.74 8.73
CA LYS A 116 -11.99 -9.58 8.01
C LYS A 116 -10.82 -10.03 7.15
N ILE A 117 -10.91 -9.82 5.85
CA ILE A 117 -9.89 -10.27 4.89
C ILE A 117 -9.51 -9.13 3.97
N LEU A 118 -8.21 -8.86 3.89
CA LEU A 118 -7.59 -8.00 2.90
C LEU A 118 -6.81 -8.87 1.91
N ARG A 119 -7.11 -8.76 0.61
CA ARG A 119 -6.40 -9.46 -0.47
C ARG A 119 -5.60 -8.49 -1.30
N LEU A 120 -4.34 -8.83 -1.55
CA LEU A 120 -3.46 -8.08 -2.45
C LEU A 120 -2.98 -9.02 -3.56
N SER A 121 -3.25 -8.63 -4.81
CA SER A 121 -2.86 -9.42 -5.97
C SER A 121 -2.03 -8.58 -6.94
N PHE A 122 -0.94 -9.17 -7.45
CA PHE A 122 -0.01 -8.54 -8.39
C PHE A 122 0.16 -9.50 -9.56
N PHE A 123 -0.30 -9.11 -10.73
CA PHE A 123 -0.29 -9.99 -11.91
C PHE A 123 -0.21 -9.17 -13.20
N GLU A 124 0.02 -9.88 -14.30
CA GLU A 124 -0.02 -9.29 -15.64
C GLU A 124 -1.39 -9.51 -16.29
N GLU A 125 -1.95 -8.46 -16.88
CA GLU A 125 -3.17 -8.56 -17.67
C GLU A 125 -3.08 -7.62 -18.88
N ALA A 126 -3.25 -8.18 -20.06
CA ALA A 126 -3.25 -7.45 -21.35
C ALA A 126 -1.99 -6.56 -21.57
N GLY A 127 -0.83 -6.99 -21.07
CA GLY A 127 0.43 -6.26 -21.21
C GLY A 127 0.68 -5.21 -20.13
N ASP A 128 -0.23 -5.04 -19.17
CA ASP A 128 -0.07 -4.16 -18.02
C ASP A 128 0.23 -4.95 -16.76
N VAL A 129 0.94 -4.33 -15.82
CA VAL A 129 0.98 -4.77 -14.43
C VAL A 129 -0.30 -4.32 -13.75
N VAL A 130 -1.02 -5.26 -13.14
CA VAL A 130 -2.22 -4.98 -12.36
C VAL A 130 -1.92 -5.22 -10.89
N ILE A 131 -2.17 -4.19 -10.07
CA ILE A 131 -2.17 -4.29 -8.62
C ILE A 131 -3.62 -4.17 -8.16
N ARG A 132 -4.11 -5.21 -7.51
CA ARG A 132 -5.46 -5.31 -7.00
C ARG A 132 -5.47 -5.39 -5.49
N VAL A 133 -6.27 -4.55 -4.87
CA VAL A 133 -6.57 -4.59 -3.43
C VAL A 133 -8.06 -4.86 -3.27
N GLU A 134 -8.40 -5.89 -2.52
CA GLU A 134 -9.77 -6.28 -2.23
C GLU A 134 -9.96 -6.41 -0.71
N ASP A 135 -11.00 -5.81 -0.19
CA ASP A 135 -11.49 -6.06 1.16
C ASP A 135 -12.86 -6.73 1.12
N ASN A 136 -13.18 -7.51 2.14
CA ASN A 136 -14.50 -8.08 2.34
C ASN A 136 -15.32 -7.28 3.37
N GLY A 137 -15.09 -5.98 3.44
CA GLY A 137 -15.72 -5.07 4.39
C GLY A 137 -17.15 -4.69 4.05
N MET A 138 -17.59 -3.53 4.55
CA MET A 138 -18.96 -3.06 4.38
C MET A 138 -19.33 -2.68 2.95
N GLY A 139 -18.34 -2.30 2.12
CA GLY A 139 -18.60 -1.77 0.79
C GLY A 139 -19.43 -0.48 0.79
N MET A 140 -19.73 0.04 -0.39
CA MET A 140 -20.48 1.30 -0.55
C MET A 140 -21.27 1.34 -1.87
N GLU A 141 -22.32 2.19 -1.94
CA GLU A 141 -23.16 2.32 -3.14
C GLU A 141 -22.55 3.23 -4.22
N GLN A 142 -21.72 4.19 -3.84
CA GLN A 142 -21.22 5.24 -4.74
C GLN A 142 -19.70 5.37 -4.64
N ALA A 143 -19.02 4.30 -5.04
CA ALA A 143 -17.55 4.21 -4.94
C ALA A 143 -16.82 5.30 -5.75
N GLU A 144 -17.42 5.78 -6.86
CA GLU A 144 -16.83 6.83 -7.68
C GLU A 144 -16.67 8.16 -6.90
N LYS A 145 -17.47 8.38 -5.86
CA LYS A 145 -17.32 9.58 -5.01
C LYS A 145 -15.99 9.62 -4.26
N LEU A 146 -15.32 8.47 -4.04
CA LEU A 146 -13.99 8.44 -3.43
C LEU A 146 -12.93 9.15 -4.27
N LEU A 147 -13.17 9.32 -5.57
CA LEU A 147 -12.27 10.02 -6.49
C LEU A 147 -12.62 11.51 -6.62
N THR A 148 -13.61 12.00 -5.89
CA THR A 148 -14.04 13.41 -5.95
C THR A 148 -13.46 14.21 -4.79
N TYR A 149 -13.44 15.55 -4.92
CA TYR A 149 -13.03 16.48 -3.85
C TYR A 149 -13.97 16.48 -2.62
N GLN A 150 -15.10 15.79 -2.69
CA GLN A 150 -16.06 15.69 -1.58
C GLN A 150 -15.81 14.51 -0.66
N ALA A 151 -14.86 13.61 -1.00
CA ALA A 151 -14.49 12.50 -0.15
C ALA A 151 -13.75 12.99 1.12
N LYS A 152 -14.08 12.41 2.26
CA LYS A 152 -13.27 12.56 3.47
C LYS A 152 -11.97 11.76 3.25
N GLY A 153 -10.88 12.47 2.96
CA GLY A 153 -9.58 11.87 2.67
C GLY A 153 -9.23 11.97 1.19
N TYR A 154 -8.09 12.57 0.90
CA TYR A 154 -7.60 12.79 -0.48
C TYR A 154 -6.74 11.64 -1.00
N GLY A 155 -6.58 10.57 -0.23
CA GLY A 155 -5.63 9.49 -0.54
C GLY A 155 -5.86 8.84 -1.91
N LEU A 156 -7.04 8.28 -2.12
CA LEU A 156 -7.39 7.61 -3.38
C LEU A 156 -7.43 8.58 -4.56
N LYS A 157 -7.94 9.80 -4.33
CA LYS A 157 -7.94 10.83 -5.36
C LYS A 157 -6.53 11.19 -5.80
N ASN A 158 -5.61 11.39 -4.86
CA ASN A 158 -4.21 11.70 -5.16
C ASN A 158 -3.53 10.56 -5.95
N VAL A 159 -3.84 9.31 -5.61
CA VAL A 159 -3.36 8.16 -6.40
C VAL A 159 -3.93 8.20 -7.80
N ASN A 160 -5.25 8.41 -7.95
CA ASN A 160 -5.90 8.51 -9.24
C ASN A 160 -5.30 9.62 -10.12
N ASP A 161 -5.20 10.83 -9.57
CA ASP A 161 -4.63 11.99 -10.29
C ASP A 161 -3.18 11.70 -10.73
N ARG A 162 -2.39 11.05 -9.86
CA ARG A 162 -1.02 10.64 -10.17
C ARG A 162 -0.96 9.61 -11.30
N MET A 163 -1.85 8.61 -11.29
CA MET A 163 -1.91 7.61 -12.36
C MET A 163 -2.27 8.26 -13.70
N CYS A 164 -3.30 9.14 -13.72
CA CYS A 164 -3.69 9.88 -14.92
C CYS A 164 -2.55 10.78 -15.45
N ILE A 165 -1.80 11.44 -14.56
CA ILE A 165 -0.66 12.29 -14.96
C ILE A 165 0.48 11.45 -15.56
N LEU A 166 0.79 10.28 -14.97
CA LEU A 166 1.90 9.44 -15.42
C LEU A 166 1.60 8.69 -16.72
N TYR A 167 0.37 8.20 -16.88
CA TYR A 167 0.04 7.21 -17.91
C TYR A 167 -1.17 7.57 -18.76
N GLY A 168 -1.89 8.64 -18.42
CA GLY A 168 -3.12 9.05 -19.12
C GLY A 168 -4.40 8.59 -18.42
N GLU A 169 -5.54 9.13 -18.86
CA GLU A 169 -6.87 8.91 -18.26
C GLU A 169 -7.32 7.43 -18.32
N ASP A 170 -6.85 6.66 -19.29
CA ASP A 170 -7.16 5.22 -19.43
C ASP A 170 -6.60 4.39 -18.27
N TYR A 171 -5.62 4.95 -17.54
CA TYR A 171 -4.97 4.35 -16.37
C TYR A 171 -5.50 4.89 -15.03
N ALA A 172 -6.61 5.59 -15.05
CA ALA A 172 -7.34 5.94 -13.83
C ALA A 172 -7.63 4.68 -13.00
N ILE A 173 -7.52 4.77 -11.67
CA ILE A 173 -7.83 3.63 -10.81
C ILE A 173 -9.30 3.23 -10.95
N ARG A 174 -9.57 1.93 -10.95
CA ARG A 174 -10.93 1.39 -11.04
C ARG A 174 -11.38 0.93 -9.67
N ILE A 175 -12.54 1.40 -9.24
CA ILE A 175 -13.12 1.05 -7.95
C ILE A 175 -14.44 0.32 -8.20
N LEU A 176 -14.54 -0.88 -7.68
CA LEU A 176 -15.76 -1.69 -7.68
C LEU A 176 -16.15 -1.95 -6.23
N SER A 177 -17.33 -1.52 -5.83
CA SER A 177 -17.81 -1.70 -4.45
C SER A 177 -19.28 -2.04 -4.44
N LYS A 178 -19.68 -2.85 -3.47
CA LYS A 178 -21.08 -3.18 -3.24
C LYS A 178 -21.31 -3.35 -1.75
N VAL A 179 -22.38 -2.73 -1.26
CA VAL A 179 -22.77 -2.81 0.15
C VAL A 179 -22.86 -4.25 0.60
N GLY A 180 -22.22 -4.56 1.74
CA GLY A 180 -22.15 -5.89 2.33
C GLY A 180 -21.23 -6.90 1.63
N GLN A 181 -20.53 -6.50 0.55
CA GLN A 181 -19.63 -7.39 -0.19
C GLN A 181 -18.17 -6.92 -0.21
N GLY A 182 -17.92 -5.67 0.24
CA GLY A 182 -16.59 -5.08 0.27
C GLY A 182 -16.27 -4.23 -0.95
N THR A 183 -14.98 -3.89 -1.09
CA THR A 183 -14.47 -3.02 -2.14
C THR A 183 -13.27 -3.66 -2.82
N ARG A 184 -13.17 -3.46 -4.14
CA ARG A 184 -12.02 -3.80 -4.96
C ARG A 184 -11.50 -2.55 -5.64
N VAL A 185 -10.21 -2.33 -5.56
CA VAL A 185 -9.49 -1.26 -6.28
C VAL A 185 -8.42 -1.89 -7.16
N ASP A 186 -8.48 -1.61 -8.47
CA ASP A 186 -7.47 -2.02 -9.44
C ASP A 186 -6.66 -0.80 -9.89
N MET A 187 -5.35 -0.89 -9.78
CA MET A 187 -4.36 0.05 -10.33
C MET A 187 -3.62 -0.66 -11.46
N ARG A 188 -3.66 -0.10 -12.67
CA ARG A 188 -2.99 -0.64 -13.85
C ARG A 188 -1.80 0.23 -14.20
N ILE A 189 -0.67 -0.39 -14.53
CA ILE A 189 0.58 0.29 -14.90
C ILE A 189 1.06 -0.34 -16.21
N PRO A 190 1.28 0.44 -17.28
CA PRO A 190 1.80 -0.11 -18.51
C PRO A 190 3.22 -0.63 -18.27
N LYS A 191 3.49 -1.84 -18.74
CA LYS A 191 4.87 -2.32 -18.79
C LYS A 191 5.66 -1.41 -19.72
N GLU A 192 6.78 -0.87 -19.24
CA GLU A 192 7.71 -0.19 -20.14
C GLU A 192 8.14 -1.20 -21.20
N VAL A 193 7.80 -0.92 -22.46
CA VAL A 193 8.38 -1.64 -23.58
C VAL A 193 9.89 -1.37 -23.50
N LYS A 194 10.67 -2.38 -23.12
CA LYS A 194 12.14 -2.29 -23.25
C LYS A 194 12.40 -1.85 -24.68
N LYS A 195 12.83 -0.59 -24.88
CA LYS A 195 13.38 -0.18 -26.15
C LYS A 195 14.57 -1.09 -26.36
N ASP A 196 14.46 -2.03 -27.30
CA ASP A 196 15.61 -2.76 -27.78
C ASP A 196 16.66 -1.72 -28.15
N GLU A 197 17.77 -1.75 -27.44
CA GLU A 197 18.98 -0.99 -27.81
C GLU A 197 19.42 -1.55 -29.15
N THR A 198 19.12 -0.79 -30.24
CA THR A 198 19.63 -1.05 -31.58
C THR A 198 20.95 -0.33 -31.74
#